data_a5a2e3285a2d28cf5adce920ec2276e5
#
_entry.id   a5a2e3285a2d28cf5adce920ec2276e5
#
_cell.length_a   1.000
_cell.length_b   1.000
_cell.length_c   1.000
_cell.angle_alpha   90.00
_cell.angle_beta   90.00
_cell.angle_gamma   90.00
#
_symmetry.space_group_name_H-M   'P 1'
#
loop_
_entity.id
_entity.type
_entity.pdbx_description
1 polymer ?
#
loop_
_entity_poly.entity_id
_entity_poly.type
_entity_poly.pdbx_seq_one_letter_code
_entity_poly.pdbx_strand_id
1 'polypeptide(L)'
;DLRMSRGLGDVYKRQDEKITVYTTRPDTLHGATFMVLAPEHALAKELATDETRAAVEDYIYQSSLKSSVDRLQDKEKTGVFTGSYAINPLNGAKVPIWLSDYVLADYGTGAIMCVPAHDDRDFEFAKKFNIPIIQVIAKDGKEIENMTEAYTEAKGIMINSGDWNGMESSVLKKEAPEMIEKMGFGKKTTNYKLRDWVFSRQRYWGEPIPIVH
;
A
#
# COMPACT_ATOMS: atom_id res chain seq x y z
N ASP A 1 3.81 -6.72 9.59
CA ASP A 1 3.81 -7.20 8.19
C ASP A 1 2.52 -7.96 7.93
N LEU A 2 1.77 -7.51 6.97
CA LEU A 2 0.57 -8.18 6.49
C LEU A 2 0.91 -8.94 5.20
N ARG A 3 0.42 -10.16 5.10
CA ARG A 3 0.62 -10.99 3.91
C ARG A 3 -0.70 -11.09 3.14
N MET A 4 -0.73 -10.53 1.94
CA MET A 4 -1.82 -10.71 1.01
C MET A 4 -1.45 -11.83 0.03
N SER A 5 -2.32 -12.81 -0.14
CA SER A 5 -2.08 -13.86 -1.13
C SER A 5 -2.47 -13.38 -2.52
N ARG A 6 -1.69 -13.78 -3.52
CA ARG A 6 -1.99 -13.51 -4.92
C ARG A 6 -3.23 -14.27 -5.36
N GLY A 7 -4.24 -13.57 -5.83
CA GLY A 7 -5.44 -14.15 -6.43
C GLY A 7 -5.35 -14.14 -7.95
N LEU A 8 -5.83 -15.20 -8.53
CA LEU A 8 -5.82 -15.55 -9.94
C LEU A 8 -6.51 -14.52 -10.88
N GLY A 9 -5.70 -13.93 -11.74
CA GLY A 9 -6.14 -13.70 -13.13
C GLY A 9 -5.28 -14.65 -13.96
N ASP A 10 -5.89 -15.51 -14.72
CA ASP A 10 -5.29 -16.67 -15.40
C ASP A 10 -4.50 -17.65 -14.51
N VAL A 11 -5.27 -18.45 -13.89
CA VAL A 11 -5.34 -19.90 -13.84
C VAL A 11 -4.01 -20.66 -13.74
N TYR A 12 -3.85 -21.32 -12.61
CA TYR A 12 -3.11 -22.57 -12.39
C TYR A 12 -1.62 -22.58 -12.06
N LYS A 13 -0.85 -21.51 -12.11
CA LYS A 13 0.59 -21.69 -11.84
C LYS A 13 1.20 -21.08 -10.57
N ARG A 14 0.54 -20.15 -9.84
CA ARG A 14 1.16 -19.46 -8.70
C ARG A 14 0.20 -19.11 -7.55
N GLN A 15 -0.56 -20.08 -7.05
CA GLN A 15 -1.49 -19.88 -5.92
C GLN A 15 -0.79 -19.62 -4.57
N ASP A 16 0.51 -19.84 -4.46
CA ASP A 16 1.23 -19.81 -3.18
C ASP A 16 2.11 -18.55 -2.98
N GLU A 17 2.15 -17.62 -3.93
CA GLU A 17 2.94 -16.41 -3.76
C GLU A 17 2.23 -15.40 -2.86
N LYS A 18 2.93 -14.98 -1.82
CA LYS A 18 2.45 -13.99 -0.85
C LYS A 18 3.17 -12.67 -1.05
N ILE A 19 2.40 -11.60 -1.23
CA ILE A 19 2.92 -10.24 -1.23
C ILE A 19 2.83 -9.71 0.20
N THR A 20 3.98 -9.39 0.79
CA THR A 20 4.04 -8.83 2.13
C THR A 20 3.93 -7.31 2.05
N VAL A 21 3.02 -6.73 2.81
CA VAL A 21 2.88 -5.28 2.95
C VAL A 21 3.17 -4.85 4.39
N TYR A 22 3.69 -3.64 4.54
CA TYR A 22 3.84 -3.01 5.85
C TYR A 22 2.74 -1.97 6.03
N THR A 23 2.05 -2.00 7.17
CA THR A 23 1.02 -1.00 7.50
C THR A 23 1.08 -0.57 8.95
N THR A 24 0.78 0.70 9.20
CA THR A 24 0.55 1.28 10.52
C THR A 24 -0.94 1.36 10.87
N ARG A 25 -1.81 0.95 9.92
CA ARG A 25 -3.27 1.02 10.03
C ARG A 25 -3.91 -0.35 9.75
N PRO A 26 -3.60 -1.38 10.57
CA PRO A 26 -4.19 -2.71 10.39
C PRO A 26 -5.71 -2.72 10.63
N ASP A 27 -6.23 -1.73 11.34
CA ASP A 27 -7.65 -1.51 11.59
C ASP A 27 -8.45 -1.26 10.29
N THR A 28 -7.86 -0.67 9.27
CA THR A 28 -8.56 -0.32 8.02
C THR A 28 -8.51 -1.39 6.94
N LEU A 29 -7.99 -2.56 7.22
CA LEU A 29 -7.68 -3.59 6.23
C LEU A 29 -8.89 -4.10 5.43
N HIS A 30 -10.07 -4.11 6.03
CA HIS A 30 -11.32 -4.46 5.33
C HIS A 30 -11.67 -3.47 4.21
N GLY A 31 -11.20 -2.22 4.31
CA GLY A 31 -11.39 -1.18 3.31
C GLY A 31 -10.32 -1.16 2.20
N ALA A 32 -9.40 -2.12 2.18
CA ALA A 32 -8.40 -2.21 1.11
C ALA A 32 -9.08 -2.65 -0.20
N THR A 33 -9.10 -1.75 -1.18
CA THR A 33 -9.74 -1.98 -2.48
C THR A 33 -8.77 -2.17 -3.63
N PHE A 34 -7.49 -1.87 -3.43
CA PHE A 34 -6.41 -2.15 -4.39
C PHE A 34 -5.05 -2.27 -3.68
N MET A 35 -4.08 -2.76 -4.40
CA MET A 35 -2.68 -2.80 -3.99
C MET A 35 -1.83 -2.00 -4.96
N VAL A 36 -0.76 -1.39 -4.45
CA VAL A 36 0.25 -0.72 -5.28
C VAL A 36 1.63 -1.24 -4.92
N LEU A 37 2.40 -1.58 -5.95
CA LEU A 37 3.81 -1.90 -5.84
C LEU A 37 4.65 -0.80 -6.45
N ALA A 38 5.84 -0.61 -5.91
CA ALA A 38 6.86 0.22 -6.53
C ALA A 38 7.24 -0.35 -7.91
N PRO A 39 7.54 0.49 -8.92
CA PRO A 39 7.97 0.03 -10.24
C PRO A 39 9.22 -0.87 -10.19
N GLU A 40 10.08 -0.69 -9.18
CA GLU A 40 11.30 -1.45 -8.94
C GLU A 40 11.08 -2.76 -8.16
N HIS A 41 9.86 -3.03 -7.72
CA HIS A 41 9.57 -4.23 -6.96
C HIS A 41 9.85 -5.49 -7.76
N ALA A 42 10.45 -6.51 -7.13
CA ALA A 42 10.85 -7.74 -7.81
C ALA A 42 9.72 -8.42 -8.61
N LEU A 43 8.50 -8.34 -8.09
CA LEU A 43 7.32 -8.92 -8.72
C LEU A 43 6.69 -8.03 -9.81
N ALA A 44 7.14 -6.79 -10.01
CA ALA A 44 6.48 -5.84 -10.90
C ALA A 44 6.29 -6.38 -12.33
N LYS A 45 7.36 -6.96 -12.91
CA LYS A 45 7.30 -7.56 -14.25
C LYS A 45 6.56 -8.89 -14.29
N GLU A 46 6.65 -9.67 -13.21
CA GLU A 46 6.04 -10.99 -13.13
C GLU A 46 4.52 -10.94 -13.00
N LEU A 47 4.00 -9.85 -12.42
CA LEU A 47 2.57 -9.62 -12.23
C LEU A 47 1.88 -9.15 -13.53
N ALA A 48 2.63 -8.69 -14.52
CA ALA A 48 2.08 -8.29 -15.80
C ALA A 48 1.52 -9.50 -16.56
N THR A 49 0.27 -9.38 -17.00
CA THR A 49 -0.32 -10.33 -17.97
C THR A 49 0.23 -10.05 -19.36
N ASP A 50 0.02 -10.94 -20.32
CA ASP A 50 0.48 -10.72 -21.69
C ASP A 50 -0.14 -9.46 -22.31
N GLU A 51 -1.38 -9.14 -21.94
CA GLU A 51 -2.09 -7.94 -22.41
C GLU A 51 -1.54 -6.64 -21.82
N THR A 52 -1.05 -6.67 -20.57
CA THR A 52 -0.58 -5.46 -19.87
C THR A 52 0.94 -5.32 -19.89
N ARG A 53 1.68 -6.34 -20.33
CA ARG A 53 3.14 -6.42 -20.28
C ARG A 53 3.83 -5.20 -20.89
N ALA A 54 3.44 -4.81 -22.10
CA ALA A 54 4.05 -3.68 -22.78
C ALA A 54 3.86 -2.36 -22.01
N ALA A 55 2.65 -2.13 -21.47
CA ALA A 55 2.35 -0.93 -20.70
C ALA A 55 3.08 -0.93 -19.34
N VAL A 56 3.21 -2.09 -18.71
CA VAL A 56 3.93 -2.26 -17.44
C VAL A 56 5.43 -2.01 -17.64
N GLU A 57 6.03 -2.57 -18.68
CA GLU A 57 7.45 -2.37 -18.99
C GLU A 57 7.77 -0.91 -19.33
N ASP A 58 6.92 -0.27 -20.11
CA ASP A 58 7.05 1.18 -20.41
C ASP A 58 6.94 2.01 -19.15
N TYR A 59 5.96 1.73 -18.29
CA TYR A 59 5.79 2.44 -17.02
C TYR A 59 7.00 2.29 -16.10
N ILE A 60 7.56 1.08 -15.98
CA ILE A 60 8.79 0.81 -15.21
C ILE A 60 9.94 1.64 -15.77
N TYR A 61 10.10 1.67 -17.10
CA TYR A 61 11.15 2.44 -17.74
C TYR A 61 10.99 3.95 -17.49
N GLN A 62 9.81 4.51 -17.72
CA GLN A 62 9.54 5.94 -17.47
C GLN A 62 9.75 6.32 -16.00
N SER A 63 9.33 5.45 -15.08
CA SER A 63 9.54 5.67 -13.64
C SER A 63 11.03 5.65 -13.27
N SER A 64 11.84 4.85 -13.94
CA SER A 64 13.30 4.77 -13.68
C SER A 64 14.06 6.05 -14.08
N LEU A 65 13.48 6.87 -14.95
CA LEU A 65 14.07 8.15 -15.37
C LEU A 65 13.83 9.27 -14.34
N LYS A 66 12.90 9.07 -13.39
CA LYS A 66 12.58 10.05 -12.35
C LYS A 66 13.42 9.80 -11.09
N SER A 67 13.91 10.87 -10.47
CA SER A 67 14.51 10.75 -9.14
C SER A 67 13.45 10.50 -8.05
N SER A 68 13.87 9.94 -6.91
CA SER A 68 12.95 9.74 -5.76
C SER A 68 12.35 11.06 -5.24
N VAL A 69 13.09 12.18 -5.40
CA VAL A 69 12.62 13.51 -4.99
C VAL A 69 11.53 14.00 -5.93
N ASP A 70 11.72 13.82 -7.26
CA ASP A 70 10.73 14.23 -8.26
C ASP A 70 9.42 13.46 -8.06
N ARG A 71 9.50 12.16 -7.84
CA ARG A 71 8.34 11.29 -7.57
C ARG A 71 7.54 11.72 -6.33
N LEU A 72 8.21 12.18 -5.26
CA LEU A 72 7.55 12.66 -4.04
C LEU A 72 6.91 14.04 -4.22
N GLN A 73 7.43 14.86 -5.12
CA GLN A 73 6.91 16.20 -5.40
C GLN A 73 5.81 16.21 -6.47
N ASP A 74 5.72 15.15 -7.26
CA ASP A 74 4.74 15.02 -8.34
C ASP A 74 3.32 14.98 -7.73
N LYS A 75 2.51 15.99 -8.07
CA LYS A 75 1.13 16.09 -7.59
C LYS A 75 0.20 15.13 -8.32
N GLU A 76 0.54 14.80 -9.56
CA GLU A 76 -0.28 13.93 -10.36
C GLU A 76 0.02 12.46 -10.06
N LYS A 77 -0.97 11.72 -9.57
CA LYS A 77 -0.84 10.27 -9.35
C LYS A 77 -0.85 9.56 -10.68
N THR A 78 0.23 8.86 -11.00
CA THR A 78 0.33 8.00 -12.18
C THR A 78 0.35 6.54 -11.76
N GLY A 79 -0.02 5.66 -12.66
CA GLY A 79 0.00 4.22 -12.38
C GLY A 79 -0.45 3.39 -13.56
N VAL A 80 -0.09 2.12 -13.54
CA VAL A 80 -0.50 1.13 -14.54
C VAL A 80 -1.05 -0.12 -13.85
N PHE A 81 -2.15 -0.64 -14.36
CA PHE A 81 -2.71 -1.90 -13.91
C PHE A 81 -1.87 -3.07 -14.42
N THR A 82 -1.51 -4.00 -13.55
CA THR A 82 -0.68 -5.15 -13.92
C THR A 82 -1.46 -6.26 -14.64
N GLY A 83 -2.80 -6.24 -14.60
CA GLY A 83 -3.65 -7.35 -15.04
C GLY A 83 -3.87 -8.41 -13.95
N SER A 84 -3.10 -8.37 -12.87
CA SER A 84 -3.17 -9.31 -11.77
C SER A 84 -3.92 -8.77 -10.56
N TYR A 85 -4.33 -9.68 -9.69
CA TYR A 85 -5.08 -9.38 -8.47
C TYR A 85 -4.47 -10.06 -7.26
N ALA A 86 -4.66 -9.48 -6.09
CA ALA A 86 -4.40 -10.11 -4.80
C ALA A 86 -5.72 -10.45 -4.09
N ILE A 87 -5.64 -11.36 -3.12
CA ILE A 87 -6.77 -11.68 -2.24
C ILE A 87 -6.50 -11.06 -0.86
N ASN A 88 -7.43 -10.24 -0.39
CA ASN A 88 -7.39 -9.74 0.97
C ASN A 88 -7.71 -10.90 1.94
N PRO A 89 -6.79 -11.27 2.84
CA PRO A 89 -6.97 -12.46 3.68
C PRO A 89 -8.08 -12.32 4.72
N LEU A 90 -8.52 -11.08 5.06
CA LEU A 90 -9.56 -10.88 6.06
C LEU A 90 -10.98 -11.08 5.53
N ASN A 91 -11.22 -10.69 4.28
CA ASN A 91 -12.58 -10.71 3.71
C ASN A 91 -12.68 -11.50 2.41
N GLY A 92 -11.57 -12.07 1.92
CA GLY A 92 -11.53 -12.79 0.65
C GLY A 92 -11.71 -11.92 -0.59
N ALA A 93 -11.74 -10.61 -0.45
CA ALA A 93 -11.94 -9.69 -1.56
C ALA A 93 -10.78 -9.75 -2.56
N LYS A 94 -11.12 -9.77 -3.84
CA LYS A 94 -10.18 -9.71 -4.95
C LYS A 94 -9.86 -8.23 -5.22
N VAL A 95 -8.60 -7.84 -5.03
CA VAL A 95 -8.12 -6.46 -5.18
C VAL A 95 -7.13 -6.35 -6.33
N PRO A 96 -7.27 -5.40 -7.28
CA PRO A 96 -6.35 -5.22 -8.38
C PRO A 96 -4.98 -4.76 -7.91
N ILE A 97 -3.93 -5.21 -8.60
CA ILE A 97 -2.55 -4.83 -8.33
C ILE A 97 -2.10 -3.81 -9.38
N TRP A 98 -1.65 -2.66 -8.89
CA TRP A 98 -1.15 -1.56 -9.71
C TRP A 98 0.34 -1.35 -9.47
N LEU A 99 1.05 -0.77 -10.43
CA LEU A 99 2.33 -0.13 -10.20
C LEU A 99 2.13 1.38 -10.16
N SER A 100 2.80 2.04 -9.23
CA SER A 100 2.80 3.50 -9.18
C SER A 100 4.09 4.03 -8.56
N ASP A 101 4.56 5.15 -9.08
CA ASP A 101 5.82 5.79 -8.71
C ASP A 101 5.75 6.57 -7.39
N TYR A 102 4.56 6.75 -6.80
CA TYR A 102 4.44 7.30 -5.44
C TYR A 102 4.82 6.30 -4.33
N VAL A 103 4.94 5.01 -4.67
CA VAL A 103 5.46 3.97 -3.77
C VAL A 103 6.94 3.78 -4.01
N LEU A 104 7.74 3.91 -2.96
CA LEU A 104 9.19 3.75 -3.03
C LEU A 104 9.58 2.33 -2.64
N ALA A 105 10.52 1.74 -3.39
CA ALA A 105 10.98 0.36 -3.17
C ALA A 105 11.76 0.18 -1.86
N ASP A 106 12.41 1.24 -1.38
CA ASP A 106 13.17 1.29 -0.14
C ASP A 106 12.32 1.60 1.11
N TYR A 107 11.02 1.83 0.93
CA TYR A 107 10.10 2.05 2.04
C TYR A 107 9.27 0.79 2.32
N GLY A 108 9.52 0.18 3.50
CA GLY A 108 8.84 -1.05 3.90
C GLY A 108 9.21 -2.24 3.01
N THR A 109 8.24 -2.78 2.31
CA THR A 109 8.41 -3.90 1.37
C THR A 109 8.36 -3.47 -0.09
N GLY A 110 8.21 -2.19 -0.39
CA GLY A 110 7.94 -1.70 -1.73
C GLY A 110 6.54 -2.06 -2.25
N ALA A 111 5.68 -2.55 -1.37
CA ALA A 111 4.28 -2.88 -1.64
C ALA A 111 3.38 -2.31 -0.54
N ILE A 112 2.26 -1.72 -0.92
CA ILE A 112 1.27 -1.16 0.00
C ILE A 112 -0.13 -1.70 -0.30
N MET A 113 -0.91 -1.88 0.74
CA MET A 113 -2.35 -1.97 0.61
C MET A 113 -2.93 -0.56 0.59
N CYS A 114 -3.91 -0.31 -0.23
CA CYS A 114 -4.51 1.00 -0.41
C CYS A 114 -5.94 1.02 0.11
N VAL A 115 -6.20 1.98 0.99
CA VAL A 115 -7.50 2.18 1.64
C VAL A 115 -8.03 3.58 1.32
N PRO A 116 -8.62 3.78 0.14
CA PRO A 116 -8.96 5.11 -0.36
C PRO A 116 -9.92 5.89 0.52
N ALA A 117 -10.76 5.22 1.29
CA ALA A 117 -11.65 5.91 2.21
C ALA A 117 -10.90 6.60 3.38
N HIS A 118 -9.65 6.23 3.67
CA HIS A 118 -8.91 6.65 4.87
C HIS A 118 -7.48 7.15 4.62
N ASP A 119 -7.09 7.33 3.35
CA ASP A 119 -5.81 7.94 2.94
C ASP A 119 -6.04 8.84 1.73
N ASP A 120 -5.63 10.10 1.81
CA ASP A 120 -5.86 11.09 0.75
C ASP A 120 -5.20 10.71 -0.58
N ARG A 121 -4.00 10.12 -0.53
CA ARG A 121 -3.26 9.71 -1.75
C ARG A 121 -3.97 8.55 -2.44
N ASP A 122 -4.43 7.59 -1.65
CA ASP A 122 -5.18 6.44 -2.15
C ASP A 122 -6.55 6.89 -2.68
N PHE A 123 -7.17 7.90 -2.05
CA PHE A 123 -8.43 8.47 -2.50
C PHE A 123 -8.30 9.13 -3.87
N GLU A 124 -7.29 9.99 -4.05
CA GLU A 124 -7.00 10.64 -5.33
C GLU A 124 -6.74 9.61 -6.44
N PHE A 125 -5.95 8.57 -6.13
CA PHE A 125 -5.66 7.47 -7.04
C PHE A 125 -6.94 6.70 -7.41
N ALA A 126 -7.74 6.32 -6.42
CA ALA A 126 -8.98 5.58 -6.65
C ALA A 126 -9.99 6.39 -7.49
N LYS A 127 -10.10 7.68 -7.26
CA LYS A 127 -10.93 8.58 -8.09
C LYS A 127 -10.42 8.65 -9.52
N LYS A 128 -9.12 8.81 -9.73
CA LYS A 128 -8.52 8.89 -11.07
C LYS A 128 -8.74 7.61 -11.89
N PHE A 129 -8.59 6.46 -11.26
CA PHE A 129 -8.67 5.16 -11.93
C PHE A 129 -10.01 4.45 -11.76
N ASN A 130 -11.02 5.16 -11.19
CA ASN A 130 -12.37 4.64 -10.97
C ASN A 130 -12.39 3.32 -10.17
N ILE A 131 -11.57 3.26 -9.12
CA ILE A 131 -11.49 2.12 -8.20
C ILE A 131 -12.53 2.32 -7.09
N PRO A 132 -13.21 1.27 -6.61
CA PRO A 132 -14.16 1.37 -5.51
C PRO A 132 -13.56 1.96 -4.23
N ILE A 133 -14.33 2.77 -3.51
CA ILE A 133 -13.98 3.36 -2.23
C ILE A 133 -14.92 2.77 -1.19
N ILE A 134 -14.37 2.07 -0.18
CA ILE A 134 -15.14 1.41 0.88
C ILE A 134 -14.75 2.06 2.21
N GLN A 135 -15.70 2.77 2.81
CA GLN A 135 -15.52 3.36 4.13
C GLN A 135 -15.62 2.28 5.21
N VAL A 136 -14.62 2.20 6.09
CA VAL A 136 -14.59 1.23 7.20
C VAL A 136 -14.53 1.89 8.58
N ILE A 137 -14.32 3.20 8.64
CA ILE A 137 -14.40 3.97 9.88
C ILE A 137 -15.38 5.13 9.65
N ALA A 138 -16.36 5.26 10.51
CA ALA A 138 -17.31 6.33 10.48
C ALA A 138 -17.43 7.03 11.84
N LYS A 139 -17.62 8.36 11.86
CA LYS A 139 -17.69 9.14 13.10
C LYS A 139 -18.76 8.61 14.05
N ASP A 140 -19.96 8.38 13.52
CA ASP A 140 -21.14 7.97 14.30
C ASP A 140 -21.65 6.57 13.87
N GLY A 141 -20.79 5.74 13.28
CA GLY A 141 -21.15 4.41 12.78
C GLY A 141 -22.03 4.45 11.52
N LYS A 142 -22.15 5.60 10.86
CA LYS A 142 -22.93 5.78 9.64
C LYS A 142 -22.02 6.07 8.47
N GLU A 143 -22.22 5.35 7.39
CA GLU A 143 -21.48 5.54 6.14
C GLU A 143 -21.77 6.92 5.53
N ILE A 144 -20.76 7.55 4.95
CA ILE A 144 -20.89 8.81 4.22
C ILE A 144 -21.27 8.49 2.79
N GLU A 145 -22.47 8.87 2.39
CA GLU A 145 -22.91 8.78 1.01
C GLU A 145 -22.10 9.75 0.14
N ASN A 146 -21.53 9.26 -0.98
CA ASN A 146 -20.78 10.06 -1.95
C ASN A 146 -19.58 10.82 -1.33
N MET A 147 -18.62 10.08 -0.80
CA MET A 147 -17.38 10.66 -0.28
C MET A 147 -16.69 11.55 -1.32
N THR A 148 -16.44 12.80 -0.95
CA THR A 148 -15.71 13.78 -1.78
C THR A 148 -14.24 13.88 -1.40
N GLU A 149 -13.88 13.43 -0.20
CA GLU A 149 -12.55 13.41 0.38
C GLU A 149 -12.38 12.18 1.29
N ALA A 150 -11.16 11.81 1.60
CA ALA A 150 -10.88 10.71 2.52
C ALA A 150 -11.23 11.09 3.96
N TYR A 151 -11.79 10.14 4.71
CA TYR A 151 -11.98 10.28 6.15
C TYR A 151 -10.71 9.86 6.89
N THR A 152 -9.84 10.81 7.17
CA THR A 152 -8.51 10.56 7.76
C THR A 152 -8.49 10.60 9.28
N GLU A 153 -9.62 10.89 9.94
CA GLU A 153 -9.70 10.89 11.40
C GLU A 153 -9.41 9.51 11.97
N ALA A 154 -8.62 9.49 13.04
CA ALA A 154 -8.20 8.23 13.68
C ALA A 154 -9.27 7.62 14.59
N LYS A 155 -10.33 8.36 14.90
CA LYS A 155 -11.39 7.93 15.82
C LYS A 155 -12.71 7.78 15.08
N GLY A 156 -13.40 6.71 15.38
CA GLY A 156 -14.71 6.40 14.83
C GLY A 156 -15.11 4.97 15.14
N ILE A 157 -16.25 4.58 14.66
CA ILE A 157 -16.81 3.24 14.81
C ILE A 157 -16.56 2.47 13.53
N MET A 158 -16.15 1.23 13.65
CA MET A 158 -15.93 0.33 12.51
C MET A 158 -17.25 -0.02 11.85
N ILE A 159 -17.27 0.10 10.52
CA ILE A 159 -18.37 -0.29 9.63
C ILE A 159 -17.78 -1.10 8.46
N ASN A 160 -18.57 -1.83 7.72
CA ASN A 160 -18.14 -2.61 6.55
C ASN A 160 -16.90 -3.51 6.81
N SER A 161 -16.73 -3.98 8.06
CA SER A 161 -15.51 -4.64 8.55
C SER A 161 -15.79 -6.01 9.16
N GLY A 162 -16.88 -6.68 8.76
CA GLY A 162 -17.24 -8.02 9.25
C GLY A 162 -17.36 -8.07 10.77
N ASP A 163 -16.61 -8.97 11.41
CA ASP A 163 -16.62 -9.16 12.87
C ASP A 163 -16.10 -7.94 13.65
N TRP A 164 -15.46 -7.00 12.98
CA TRP A 164 -14.96 -5.78 13.62
C TRP A 164 -15.99 -4.64 13.63
N ASN A 165 -17.16 -4.83 13.00
CA ASN A 165 -18.23 -3.83 13.01
C ASN A 165 -18.64 -3.45 14.44
N GLY A 166 -18.84 -2.16 14.67
CA GLY A 166 -19.22 -1.62 15.96
C GLY A 166 -18.07 -1.41 16.95
N MET A 167 -16.86 -1.91 16.66
CA MET A 167 -15.68 -1.63 17.50
C MET A 167 -15.21 -0.19 17.33
N GLU A 168 -14.61 0.38 18.36
CA GLU A 168 -13.94 1.66 18.25
C GLU A 168 -12.59 1.50 17.51
N SER A 169 -12.35 2.30 16.47
CA SER A 169 -11.15 2.20 15.63
C SER A 169 -9.84 2.37 16.42
N SER A 170 -9.85 3.22 17.45
CA SER A 170 -8.68 3.45 18.32
C SER A 170 -8.31 2.24 19.17
N VAL A 171 -9.27 1.43 19.56
CA VAL A 171 -9.09 0.16 20.28
C VAL A 171 -8.62 -0.90 19.29
N LEU A 172 -9.36 -1.06 18.19
CA LEU A 172 -9.04 -2.04 17.15
C LEU A 172 -7.63 -1.85 16.58
N LYS A 173 -7.19 -0.62 16.35
CA LYS A 173 -5.81 -0.33 15.88
C LYS A 173 -4.73 -0.95 16.76
N LYS A 174 -4.97 -1.09 18.08
CA LYS A 174 -4.03 -1.70 19.03
C LYS A 174 -4.14 -3.22 19.06
N GLU A 175 -5.37 -3.74 18.89
CA GLU A 175 -5.67 -5.17 19.00
C GLU A 175 -5.52 -5.92 17.67
N ALA A 176 -5.80 -5.25 16.54
CA ALA A 176 -5.74 -5.87 15.22
C ALA A 176 -4.41 -6.57 14.91
N PRO A 177 -3.21 -6.05 15.26
CA PRO A 177 -1.98 -6.78 15.01
C PRO A 177 -1.94 -8.17 15.66
N GLU A 178 -2.42 -8.31 16.88
CA GLU A 178 -2.47 -9.59 17.59
C GLU A 178 -3.56 -10.51 17.02
N MET A 179 -4.69 -9.95 16.61
CA MET A 179 -5.76 -10.71 15.93
C MET A 179 -5.27 -11.27 14.61
N ILE A 180 -4.62 -10.45 13.78
CA ILE A 180 -4.05 -10.83 12.47
C ILE A 180 -2.96 -11.89 12.64
N GLU A 181 -2.13 -11.77 13.68
CA GLU A 181 -1.07 -12.75 13.99
C GLU A 181 -1.67 -14.11 14.39
N LYS A 182 -2.70 -14.13 15.21
CA LYS A 182 -3.46 -15.35 15.57
C LYS A 182 -4.12 -16.01 14.38
N MET A 183 -4.58 -15.23 13.41
CA MET A 183 -5.14 -15.72 12.15
C MET A 183 -4.06 -16.22 11.17
N GLY A 184 -2.77 -15.98 11.44
CA GLY A 184 -1.66 -16.42 10.59
C GLY A 184 -1.41 -15.57 9.33
N PHE A 185 -2.04 -14.41 9.22
CA PHE A 185 -1.92 -13.53 8.04
C PHE A 185 -0.80 -12.49 8.15
N GLY A 186 -0.30 -12.24 9.34
CA GLY A 186 0.73 -11.24 9.55
C GLY A 186 1.45 -11.42 10.87
N LYS A 187 2.35 -10.51 11.16
CA LYS A 187 3.05 -10.42 12.44
C LYS A 187 3.27 -8.96 12.82
N LYS A 188 3.26 -8.71 14.12
CA LYS A 188 3.64 -7.41 14.66
C LYS A 188 5.14 -7.22 14.49
N THR A 189 5.54 -6.13 13.84
CA THR A 189 6.94 -5.74 13.67
C THR A 189 7.13 -4.30 14.08
N THR A 190 8.32 -3.98 14.57
CA THR A 190 8.73 -2.61 14.87
C THR A 190 9.81 -2.22 13.89
N ASN A 191 9.51 -1.28 13.00
CA ASN A 191 10.49 -0.71 12.10
C ASN A 191 10.93 0.65 12.65
N TYR A 192 12.22 0.81 12.85
CA TYR A 192 12.80 2.08 13.24
C TYR A 192 13.04 2.91 11.98
N LYS A 193 12.40 4.07 11.89
CA LYS A 193 12.60 5.03 10.80
C LYS A 193 13.88 5.85 11.06
N LEU A 194 15.02 5.17 11.08
CA LEU A 194 16.33 5.80 11.16
C LEU A 194 16.82 6.05 9.74
N ARG A 195 17.21 7.27 9.45
CA ARG A 195 18.00 7.57 8.26
C ARG A 195 19.44 7.26 8.58
N ASP A 196 20.14 6.65 7.64
CA ASP A 196 21.57 6.45 7.75
C ASP A 196 22.27 7.77 8.00
N TRP A 197 23.23 7.76 8.89
CA TRP A 197 24.06 8.91 9.13
C TRP A 197 24.93 9.17 7.90
N VAL A 198 24.72 10.31 7.25
CA VAL A 198 25.58 10.76 6.18
C VAL A 198 26.84 11.33 6.81
N PHE A 199 27.90 10.54 6.88
CA PHE A 199 29.21 10.91 7.44
C PHE A 199 29.83 12.13 6.74
N SER A 200 29.55 12.30 5.46
CA SER A 200 30.09 13.38 4.61
C SER A 200 29.36 14.72 4.71
N ARG A 201 28.42 14.88 5.66
CA ARG A 201 27.85 16.21 5.88
C ARG A 201 28.96 17.15 6.37
N GLN A 202 29.17 18.24 5.65
CA GLN A 202 30.04 19.37 6.01
C GLN A 202 29.55 20.03 7.30
N ARG A 203 29.58 19.33 8.40
CA ARG A 203 29.34 19.88 9.74
C ARG A 203 30.63 19.84 10.51
N TYR A 204 30.79 20.77 11.40
CA TYR A 204 31.98 20.96 12.26
C TYR A 204 32.43 19.68 12.99
N TRP A 205 31.57 18.68 13.11
CA TRP A 205 31.80 17.39 13.75
C TRP A 205 31.99 16.22 12.77
N GLY A 206 31.90 16.48 11.48
CA GLY A 206 32.06 15.42 10.48
C GLY A 206 33.51 15.32 10.04
N GLU A 207 34.07 14.13 10.06
CA GLU A 207 35.35 13.89 9.39
C GLU A 207 35.13 13.94 7.88
N PRO A 208 35.84 14.84 7.17
CA PRO A 208 35.75 14.88 5.71
C PRO A 208 36.36 13.58 5.15
N ILE A 209 35.57 12.83 4.40
CA ILE A 209 36.10 11.70 3.62
C ILE A 209 36.79 12.32 2.40
N PRO A 210 38.08 12.16 2.22
CA PRO A 210 38.77 12.67 1.04
C PRO A 210 38.33 11.86 -0.18
N ILE A 211 37.56 12.49 -1.07
CA ILE A 211 37.19 11.93 -2.36
C ILE A 211 38.28 12.36 -3.33
N VAL A 212 39.00 11.37 -3.88
CA VAL A 212 39.96 11.58 -4.98
C VAL A 212 39.18 11.38 -6.27
N HIS A 213 39.15 12.38 -7.12
CA HIS A 213 38.58 12.32 -8.47
C HIS A 213 39.59 11.76 -9.47
#